data_ba3dd157634244218736e73dccb62c92
#
_entry.id   ba3dd157634244218736e73dccb62c92
#
_cell.length_a   1.000
_cell.length_b   1.000
_cell.length_c   1.000
_cell.angle_alpha   90.00
_cell.angle_beta   90.00
_cell.angle_gamma   90.00
#
_symmetry.space_group_name_H-M   'P 1'
#
loop_
_entity.id
_entity.type
_entity.pdbx_description
1 polymer ?
#
loop_
_entity_poly.entity_id
_entity_poly.type
_entity_poly.pdbx_seq_one_letter_code
_entity_poly.pdbx_strand_id
1 'polypeptide(L)'
;TGVAFRPGNNLHETNRVVQLHRTPAEVETIPGPQDNLGGNFWPDGTIRVAGREYNGLMESKCATQGALTCLSCHSMHSYEDTDSQLRRDRQDDATCASCHPAIAKDPTPHTHHAPDSPGSRCMNCHMPRTTYGLFVAMRSHRIDSPNASTPFEAGRPNACNLCHLDQPLAWTSDRLHDWYEQPKADLTKDERTIAASVLWALKGDAAQRSVVGWHMGWEPAHRASGDEWIGAYLSILLADPYMAVRKVAGRSIKT
;
A
#
# COMPACT_ATOMS: atom_id res chain seq x y z
N THR A 1 10.11 14.55 -30.77
CA THR A 1 11.35 13.77 -30.83
C THR A 1 12.03 13.84 -29.50
N GLY A 2 11.72 12.87 -28.60
CA GLY A 2 12.34 12.79 -27.28
C GLY A 2 13.81 12.36 -27.40
N VAL A 3 14.65 12.88 -26.50
CA VAL A 3 16.01 12.37 -26.34
C VAL A 3 15.91 10.95 -25.78
N ALA A 4 16.60 10.00 -26.40
CA ALA A 4 16.57 8.61 -25.95
C ALA A 4 17.31 8.48 -24.61
N PHE A 5 16.63 7.97 -23.58
CA PHE A 5 17.26 7.60 -22.32
C PHE A 5 18.26 6.44 -22.55
N ARG A 6 19.40 6.52 -21.90
CA ARG A 6 20.38 5.44 -21.85
C ARG A 6 20.71 5.13 -20.39
N PRO A 7 21.02 3.87 -20.06
CA PRO A 7 21.50 3.52 -18.71
C PRO A 7 22.70 4.38 -18.31
N GLY A 8 22.63 4.94 -17.11
CA GLY A 8 23.64 5.91 -16.60
C GLY A 8 23.26 7.38 -16.78
N ASN A 9 22.28 7.70 -17.62
CA ASN A 9 21.79 9.07 -17.73
C ASN A 9 20.84 9.39 -16.57
N ASN A 10 20.72 10.68 -16.25
CA ASN A 10 19.66 11.15 -15.33
C ASN A 10 18.31 11.06 -16.04
N LEU A 11 17.38 10.30 -15.45
CA LEU A 11 16.04 10.11 -16.01
C LEU A 11 15.31 11.44 -16.26
N HIS A 12 15.43 12.39 -15.34
CA HIS A 12 14.73 13.68 -15.42
C HIS A 12 15.22 14.61 -16.55
N GLU A 13 16.41 14.36 -17.11
CA GLU A 13 16.94 15.12 -18.25
C GLU A 13 16.27 14.70 -19.57
N THR A 14 15.79 13.45 -19.64
CA THR A 14 15.24 12.88 -20.88
C THR A 14 13.76 12.57 -20.78
N ASN A 15 13.25 12.29 -19.58
CA ASN A 15 11.87 11.89 -19.35
C ASN A 15 11.26 12.69 -18.21
N ARG A 16 10.01 13.08 -18.39
CA ARG A 16 9.24 13.70 -17.34
C ARG A 16 8.53 12.63 -16.50
N VAL A 17 8.86 12.56 -15.21
CA VAL A 17 8.14 11.71 -14.26
C VAL A 17 6.92 12.48 -13.76
N VAL A 18 5.74 11.93 -13.99
CA VAL A 18 4.47 12.52 -13.57
C VAL A 18 4.20 12.14 -12.11
N GLN A 19 4.01 13.13 -11.25
CA GLN A 19 3.69 12.98 -9.81
C GLN A 19 2.47 13.86 -9.48
N LEU A 20 1.63 13.41 -8.54
CA LEU A 20 0.41 14.13 -8.19
C LEU A 20 0.70 15.44 -7.43
N HIS A 21 1.75 15.48 -6.61
CA HIS A 21 2.10 16.60 -5.74
C HIS A 21 3.15 17.55 -6.35
N ARG A 22 3.10 17.78 -7.64
CA ARG A 22 3.90 18.84 -8.23
C ARG A 22 3.24 20.21 -8.04
N THR A 23 4.06 21.24 -8.02
CA THR A 23 3.56 22.62 -7.95
C THR A 23 2.62 22.93 -9.10
N PRO A 24 1.63 23.84 -8.95
CA PRO A 24 0.72 24.23 -10.03
C PRO A 24 1.43 24.60 -11.32
N ALA A 25 2.57 25.32 -11.24
CA ALA A 25 3.37 25.70 -12.40
C ALA A 25 3.98 24.50 -13.16
N GLU A 26 4.30 23.42 -12.46
CA GLU A 26 4.80 22.17 -13.07
C GLU A 26 3.68 21.35 -13.68
N VAL A 27 2.48 21.44 -13.12
CA VAL A 27 1.28 20.74 -13.61
C VAL A 27 0.78 21.38 -14.91
N GLU A 28 0.75 22.70 -15.02
CA GLU A 28 0.33 23.42 -16.22
C GLU A 28 1.15 23.08 -17.48
N THR A 29 2.36 22.59 -17.30
CA THR A 29 3.26 22.22 -18.41
C THR A 29 3.11 20.77 -18.89
N ILE A 30 2.23 19.96 -18.28
CA ILE A 30 1.97 18.58 -18.71
C ILE A 30 0.92 18.58 -19.84
N PRO A 31 1.27 18.19 -21.07
CA PRO A 31 0.28 18.05 -22.13
C PRO A 31 -0.68 16.89 -21.85
N GLY A 32 -1.97 17.14 -21.93
CA GLY A 32 -3.02 16.13 -21.82
C GLY A 32 -4.02 16.39 -20.71
N PRO A 33 -5.16 15.70 -20.72
CA PRO A 33 -6.19 15.88 -19.70
C PRO A 33 -5.65 15.44 -18.33
N GLN A 34 -5.60 16.37 -17.41
CA GLN A 34 -5.16 16.18 -16.02
C GLN A 34 -6.08 15.22 -15.25
N ASP A 35 -7.31 15.04 -15.71
CA ASP A 35 -8.32 14.16 -15.13
C ASP A 35 -7.89 12.68 -15.04
N ASN A 36 -6.92 12.26 -15.87
CA ASN A 36 -6.40 10.89 -15.84
C ASN A 36 -5.42 10.61 -14.69
N LEU A 37 -4.89 11.62 -14.01
CA LEU A 37 -3.95 11.43 -12.91
C LEU A 37 -4.67 10.93 -11.66
N GLY A 38 -5.86 11.41 -11.34
CA GLY A 38 -6.64 11.00 -10.19
C GLY A 38 -7.00 9.51 -10.16
N GLY A 39 -7.09 8.86 -11.35
CA GLY A 39 -7.30 7.42 -11.44
C GLY A 39 -6.07 6.56 -11.12
N ASN A 40 -4.87 7.15 -11.17
CA ASN A 40 -3.60 6.46 -11.01
C ASN A 40 -2.99 6.60 -9.61
N PHE A 41 -3.41 7.62 -8.88
CA PHE A 41 -2.92 7.94 -7.53
C PHE A 41 -4.11 8.06 -6.56
N TRP A 42 -3.86 7.75 -5.31
CA TRP A 42 -4.73 8.16 -4.22
C TRP A 42 -4.62 9.68 -4.05
N PRO A 43 -5.62 10.35 -3.45
CA PRO A 43 -5.56 11.80 -3.24
C PRO A 43 -4.35 12.29 -2.43
N ASP A 44 -3.74 11.43 -1.61
CA ASP A 44 -2.49 11.71 -0.89
C ASP A 44 -1.22 11.54 -1.74
N GLY A 45 -1.35 11.30 -3.04
CA GLY A 45 -0.24 11.08 -3.97
C GLY A 45 0.32 9.67 -3.99
N THR A 46 -0.11 8.80 -3.09
CA THR A 46 0.33 7.40 -3.09
C THR A 46 -0.18 6.68 -4.33
N ILE A 47 0.63 5.78 -4.87
CA ILE A 47 0.28 5.02 -6.07
C ILE A 47 -0.94 4.16 -5.81
N ARG A 48 -1.94 4.31 -6.67
CA ARG A 48 -3.18 3.55 -6.64
C ARG A 48 -3.18 2.39 -7.63
N VAL A 49 -2.60 2.61 -8.82
CA VAL A 49 -2.52 1.62 -9.90
C VAL A 49 -1.07 1.36 -10.23
N ALA A 50 -0.68 0.07 -10.28
CA ALA A 50 0.67 -0.42 -10.55
C ALA A 50 1.31 0.14 -11.83
N GLY A 51 2.64 0.00 -11.94
CA GLY A 51 3.45 0.51 -13.04
C GLY A 51 4.03 1.91 -12.78
N ARG A 52 4.05 2.35 -11.52
CA ARG A 52 4.55 3.66 -11.07
C ARG A 52 5.40 3.55 -9.82
N GLU A 53 6.00 2.40 -9.57
CA GLU A 53 6.75 2.07 -8.36
C GLU A 53 7.91 3.05 -8.12
N TYR A 54 8.53 3.54 -9.21
CA TYR A 54 9.56 4.59 -9.14
C TYR A 54 9.05 5.86 -8.44
N ASN A 55 7.81 6.29 -8.71
CA ASN A 55 7.25 7.48 -8.08
C ASN A 55 7.15 7.30 -6.55
N GLY A 56 6.65 6.15 -6.11
CA GLY A 56 6.53 5.85 -4.68
C GLY A 56 7.88 5.81 -3.99
N LEU A 57 8.87 5.17 -4.63
CA LEU A 57 10.23 5.11 -4.08
C LEU A 57 10.83 6.51 -3.92
N MET A 58 10.68 7.38 -4.93
CA MET A 58 11.23 8.75 -4.90
C MET A 58 10.53 9.66 -3.89
N GLU A 59 9.36 9.31 -3.38
CA GLU A 59 8.70 10.00 -2.27
C GLU A 59 9.14 9.46 -0.89
N SER A 60 9.89 8.37 -0.87
CA SER A 60 10.35 7.73 0.36
C SER A 60 11.61 8.39 0.92
N LYS A 61 11.65 8.64 2.24
CA LYS A 61 12.86 9.14 2.91
C LYS A 61 14.06 8.21 2.74
N CYS A 62 13.82 6.90 2.66
CA CYS A 62 14.86 5.89 2.41
C CYS A 62 15.58 6.12 1.07
N ALA A 63 14.90 6.62 0.04
CA ALA A 63 15.52 6.96 -1.24
C ALA A 63 16.06 8.39 -1.25
N THR A 64 15.31 9.38 -0.74
CA THR A 64 15.66 10.80 -0.86
C THR A 64 16.71 11.27 0.16
N GLN A 65 16.78 10.64 1.32
CA GLN A 65 17.73 10.95 2.40
C GLN A 65 18.74 9.83 2.64
N GLY A 66 18.45 8.62 2.19
CA GLY A 66 19.33 7.46 2.17
C GLY A 66 19.85 7.18 0.78
N ALA A 67 20.29 5.95 0.56
CA ALA A 67 20.82 5.50 -0.73
C ALA A 67 20.00 4.33 -1.32
N LEU A 68 18.74 4.20 -0.91
CA LEU A 68 17.89 3.10 -1.36
C LEU A 68 17.50 3.27 -2.83
N THR A 69 17.70 2.21 -3.59
CA THR A 69 17.32 2.12 -5.00
C THR A 69 16.52 0.84 -5.25
N CYS A 70 15.97 0.67 -6.45
CA CYS A 70 15.32 -0.59 -6.83
C CYS A 70 16.24 -1.80 -6.59
N LEU A 71 17.52 -1.66 -6.90
CA LEU A 71 18.53 -2.73 -6.76
C LEU A 71 18.91 -3.03 -5.31
N SER A 72 18.49 -2.21 -4.36
CA SER A 72 18.68 -2.50 -2.93
C SER A 72 17.81 -3.68 -2.48
N CYS A 73 16.68 -3.92 -3.15
CA CYS A 73 15.74 -4.98 -2.84
C CYS A 73 15.65 -6.02 -3.96
N HIS A 74 15.68 -5.58 -5.22
CA HIS A 74 15.40 -6.43 -6.37
C HIS A 74 16.66 -6.88 -7.10
N SER A 75 16.61 -8.11 -7.65
CA SER A 75 17.51 -8.57 -8.69
C SER A 75 16.77 -8.44 -10.02
N MET A 76 17.16 -7.49 -10.85
CA MET A 76 16.52 -7.24 -12.16
C MET A 76 16.82 -8.35 -13.18
N HIS A 77 17.82 -9.18 -12.90
CA HIS A 77 18.21 -10.33 -13.69
C HIS A 77 18.56 -11.50 -12.75
N SER A 78 18.33 -12.73 -13.20
CA SER A 78 18.65 -13.95 -12.43
C SER A 78 17.97 -14.03 -11.06
N TYR A 79 16.75 -13.53 -10.95
CA TYR A 79 15.93 -13.65 -9.76
C TYR A 79 15.38 -15.08 -9.63
N GLU A 80 15.17 -15.54 -8.40
CA GLU A 80 14.60 -16.86 -8.11
C GLU A 80 13.08 -16.83 -8.04
N ASP A 81 12.52 -15.76 -7.45
CA ASP A 81 11.09 -15.54 -7.34
C ASP A 81 10.62 -14.62 -8.45
N THR A 82 9.82 -15.17 -9.36
CA THR A 82 9.24 -14.43 -10.48
C THR A 82 8.20 -13.41 -10.04
N ASP A 83 7.56 -13.62 -8.90
CA ASP A 83 6.45 -12.79 -8.45
C ASP A 83 6.92 -11.52 -7.74
N SER A 84 8.04 -11.60 -7.01
CA SER A 84 8.58 -10.45 -6.28
C SER A 84 9.90 -9.93 -6.83
N GLN A 85 10.66 -10.76 -7.53
CA GLN A 85 12.02 -10.46 -8.03
C GLN A 85 12.99 -9.99 -6.94
N LEU A 86 12.72 -10.34 -5.69
CA LEU A 86 13.59 -9.98 -4.57
C LEU A 86 14.92 -10.74 -4.66
N ARG A 87 15.98 -10.06 -4.28
CA ARG A 87 17.29 -10.69 -4.09
C ARG A 87 17.21 -11.70 -2.95
N ARG A 88 17.94 -12.80 -3.05
CA ARG A 88 17.99 -13.86 -2.04
C ARG A 88 18.40 -13.34 -0.65
N ASP A 89 19.36 -12.42 -0.58
CA ASP A 89 19.86 -11.80 0.64
C ASP A 89 18.99 -10.63 1.14
N ARG A 90 17.86 -10.37 0.48
CA ARG A 90 16.93 -9.26 0.77
C ARG A 90 15.49 -9.74 0.92
N GLN A 91 15.33 -11.01 1.19
CA GLN A 91 14.02 -11.57 1.52
C GLN A 91 13.52 -10.99 2.85
N ASP A 92 12.23 -10.99 3.03
CA ASP A 92 11.56 -10.48 4.24
C ASP A 92 11.98 -9.03 4.56
N ASP A 93 12.42 -8.78 5.80
CA ASP A 93 12.78 -7.47 6.31
C ASP A 93 14.30 -7.17 6.28
N ALA A 94 15.11 -8.03 5.64
CA ALA A 94 16.57 -7.91 5.64
C ALA A 94 17.06 -6.55 5.09
N THR A 95 16.38 -6.00 4.10
CA THR A 95 16.71 -4.67 3.57
C THR A 95 16.48 -3.59 4.63
N CYS A 96 15.37 -3.64 5.36
CA CYS A 96 15.06 -2.68 6.41
C CYS A 96 16.04 -2.82 7.58
N ALA A 97 16.32 -4.05 7.99
CA ALA A 97 17.24 -4.39 9.08
C ALA A 97 18.67 -3.88 8.85
N SER A 98 19.11 -3.77 7.59
CA SER A 98 20.45 -3.25 7.27
C SER A 98 20.66 -1.79 7.68
N CYS A 99 19.60 -0.99 7.74
CA CYS A 99 19.63 0.41 8.17
C CYS A 99 18.96 0.62 9.54
N HIS A 100 18.05 -0.27 9.96
CA HIS A 100 17.31 -0.20 11.23
C HIS A 100 17.57 -1.42 12.14
N PRO A 101 18.86 -1.76 12.45
CA PRO A 101 19.20 -2.99 13.18
C PRO A 101 18.65 -3.03 14.61
N ALA A 102 18.49 -1.89 15.26
CA ALA A 102 17.95 -1.82 16.62
C ALA A 102 16.48 -2.26 16.68
N ILE A 103 15.66 -1.78 15.73
CA ILE A 103 14.24 -2.17 15.62
C ILE A 103 14.13 -3.63 15.18
N ALA A 104 14.95 -4.06 14.22
CA ALA A 104 14.93 -5.43 13.71
C ALA A 104 15.31 -6.47 14.78
N LYS A 105 16.18 -6.10 15.75
CA LYS A 105 16.59 -6.97 16.87
C LYS A 105 15.45 -7.23 17.85
N ASP A 106 14.63 -6.22 18.12
CA ASP A 106 13.47 -6.33 19.01
C ASP A 106 12.32 -5.48 18.43
N PRO A 107 11.49 -6.06 17.56
CA PRO A 107 10.45 -5.31 16.88
C PRO A 107 9.23 -5.02 17.78
N THR A 108 9.00 -5.78 18.83
CA THR A 108 7.77 -5.71 19.65
C THR A 108 7.48 -4.32 20.23
N PRO A 109 8.44 -3.59 20.83
CA PRO A 109 8.17 -2.25 21.34
C PRO A 109 7.78 -1.24 20.24
N HIS A 110 8.22 -1.49 19.00
CA HIS A 110 7.92 -0.64 17.86
C HIS A 110 6.62 -1.06 17.17
N THR A 111 6.34 -2.35 17.06
CA THR A 111 5.21 -2.86 16.28
C THR A 111 3.97 -3.16 17.10
N HIS A 112 4.12 -3.34 18.41
CA HIS A 112 3.09 -3.84 19.35
C HIS A 112 2.52 -5.21 18.96
N HIS A 113 3.32 -6.02 18.25
CA HIS A 113 2.99 -7.39 17.84
C HIS A 113 4.08 -8.35 18.29
N ALA A 114 3.74 -9.64 18.35
CA ALA A 114 4.73 -10.69 18.63
C ALA A 114 5.81 -10.70 17.53
N PRO A 115 7.09 -10.96 17.86
CA PRO A 115 8.21 -10.85 16.92
C PRO A 115 8.03 -11.67 15.64
N ASP A 116 7.48 -12.88 15.77
CA ASP A 116 7.31 -13.83 14.66
C ASP A 116 5.97 -13.65 13.92
N SER A 117 5.15 -12.70 14.33
CA SER A 117 3.85 -12.47 13.69
C SER A 117 3.98 -11.65 12.41
N PRO A 118 3.03 -11.78 11.47
CA PRO A 118 2.94 -10.89 10.31
C PRO A 118 2.84 -9.41 10.67
N GLY A 119 2.33 -9.07 11.86
CA GLY A 119 2.24 -7.69 12.38
C GLY A 119 3.61 -7.08 12.72
N SER A 120 4.65 -7.90 12.91
CA SER A 120 6.03 -7.43 13.14
C SER A 120 6.85 -7.32 11.86
N ARG A 121 6.28 -7.62 10.68
CA ARG A 121 6.97 -7.46 9.40
C ARG A 121 6.95 -6.00 8.95
N CYS A 122 8.13 -5.40 8.80
CA CYS A 122 8.31 -3.99 8.42
C CYS A 122 7.47 -3.61 7.19
N MET A 123 7.52 -4.44 6.14
CA MET A 123 6.82 -4.19 4.89
C MET A 123 5.29 -4.23 5.02
N ASN A 124 4.73 -4.89 6.03
CA ASN A 124 3.27 -4.95 6.18
C ASN A 124 2.69 -3.63 6.68
N CYS A 125 3.48 -2.85 7.42
CA CYS A 125 3.09 -1.53 7.92
C CYS A 125 3.61 -0.39 7.03
N HIS A 126 4.90 -0.44 6.62
CA HIS A 126 5.56 0.66 5.89
C HIS A 126 5.44 0.56 4.36
N MET A 127 5.08 -0.60 3.82
CA MET A 127 4.80 -0.87 2.41
C MET A 127 3.51 -1.66 2.26
N PRO A 128 2.36 -1.15 2.78
CA PRO A 128 1.12 -1.90 2.75
C PRO A 128 0.68 -2.18 1.31
N ARG A 129 -0.11 -3.23 1.13
CA ARG A 129 -0.61 -3.62 -0.20
C ARG A 129 -1.82 -2.78 -0.59
N THR A 130 -1.59 -1.52 -0.89
CA THR A 130 -2.60 -0.52 -1.28
C THR A 130 -2.58 -0.17 -2.76
N THR A 131 -1.66 -0.74 -3.52
CA THR A 131 -1.55 -0.55 -4.96
C THR A 131 -2.25 -1.71 -5.67
N TYR A 132 -3.16 -1.41 -6.58
CA TYR A 132 -3.87 -2.41 -7.37
C TYR A 132 -3.19 -2.62 -8.72
N GLY A 133 -3.03 -3.86 -9.13
CA GLY A 133 -2.55 -4.21 -10.47
C GLY A 133 -2.59 -5.72 -10.71
N LEU A 134 -2.72 -6.14 -11.97
CA LEU A 134 -2.69 -7.55 -12.38
C LEU A 134 -3.62 -8.48 -11.57
N PHE A 135 -4.76 -7.94 -11.12
CA PHE A 135 -5.76 -8.62 -10.28
C PHE A 135 -5.23 -9.05 -8.90
N VAL A 136 -4.28 -8.30 -8.35
CA VAL A 136 -3.75 -8.48 -6.99
C VAL A 136 -3.58 -7.13 -6.30
N ALA A 137 -3.50 -7.14 -4.97
CA ALA A 137 -3.03 -6.01 -4.19
C ALA A 137 -1.50 -6.10 -4.07
N MET A 138 -0.81 -5.10 -4.59
CA MET A 138 0.64 -4.99 -4.61
C MET A 138 1.13 -4.07 -3.50
N ARG A 139 2.38 -4.24 -3.08
CA ARG A 139 2.99 -3.36 -2.08
C ARG A 139 3.17 -1.96 -2.64
N SER A 140 2.81 -0.98 -1.83
CA SER A 140 3.18 0.41 -2.08
C SER A 140 4.70 0.56 -2.01
N HIS A 141 5.32 1.15 -3.02
CA HIS A 141 6.74 1.49 -3.00
C HIS A 141 7.02 2.86 -2.37
N ARG A 142 5.99 3.57 -1.94
CA ARG A 142 6.14 4.67 -1.00
C ARG A 142 6.33 4.08 0.39
N ILE A 143 7.59 4.02 0.84
CA ILE A 143 7.95 3.56 2.17
C ILE A 143 7.66 4.71 3.13
N ASP A 144 6.58 4.59 3.88
CA ASP A 144 6.04 5.64 4.72
C ASP A 144 5.66 5.11 6.10
N SER A 145 5.53 5.99 7.08
CA SER A 145 5.05 5.60 8.41
C SER A 145 3.53 5.57 8.43
N PRO A 146 2.92 4.51 8.98
CA PRO A 146 1.49 4.50 9.20
C PRO A 146 1.02 5.76 9.94
N ASN A 147 -0.01 6.40 9.43
CA ASN A 147 -0.67 7.52 10.10
C ASN A 147 -2.18 7.42 9.88
N ALA A 148 -2.95 8.11 10.72
CA ALA A 148 -4.41 8.02 10.69
C ALA A 148 -5.04 9.08 9.79
N SER A 149 -4.50 10.30 9.74
CA SER A 149 -5.16 11.42 9.07
C SER A 149 -5.09 11.34 7.55
N THR A 150 -3.91 11.41 6.99
CA THR A 150 -3.73 11.52 5.53
C THR A 150 -4.34 10.37 4.72
N PRO A 151 -4.15 9.08 5.07
CA PRO A 151 -4.81 8.00 4.36
C PRO A 151 -6.33 8.03 4.49
N PHE A 152 -6.87 8.38 5.66
CA PHE A 152 -8.32 8.39 5.86
C PHE A 152 -8.97 9.49 5.05
N GLU A 153 -8.43 10.71 5.08
CA GLU A 153 -8.89 11.83 4.26
C GLU A 153 -8.81 11.52 2.75
N ALA A 154 -7.76 10.79 2.34
CA ALA A 154 -7.58 10.36 0.96
C ALA A 154 -8.46 9.16 0.57
N GLY A 155 -9.16 8.52 1.50
CA GLY A 155 -9.90 7.29 1.27
C GLY A 155 -9.01 6.09 0.95
N ARG A 156 -7.68 6.18 1.16
CA ARG A 156 -6.75 5.07 0.94
C ARG A 156 -6.83 4.06 2.07
N PRO A 157 -7.02 2.76 1.78
CA PRO A 157 -6.96 1.73 2.80
C PRO A 157 -5.63 1.79 3.57
N ASN A 158 -5.70 1.76 4.90
CA ASN A 158 -4.51 1.80 5.76
C ASN A 158 -4.01 0.40 6.11
N ALA A 159 -2.74 0.28 6.49
CA ALA A 159 -2.09 -0.98 6.80
C ALA A 159 -2.80 -1.78 7.91
N CYS A 160 -3.24 -1.10 8.99
CA CYS A 160 -3.84 -1.75 10.15
C CYS A 160 -5.16 -2.46 9.77
N ASN A 161 -6.08 -1.73 9.13
CA ASN A 161 -7.38 -2.28 8.74
C ASN A 161 -7.35 -3.20 7.53
N LEU A 162 -6.22 -3.29 6.81
CA LEU A 162 -6.00 -4.31 5.78
C LEU A 162 -5.57 -5.67 6.35
N CYS A 163 -5.22 -5.72 7.64
CA CYS A 163 -4.99 -6.94 8.40
C CYS A 163 -6.10 -7.18 9.42
N HIS A 164 -6.44 -6.16 10.23
CA HIS A 164 -7.56 -6.16 11.17
C HIS A 164 -8.85 -5.76 10.45
N LEU A 165 -9.36 -6.66 9.61
CA LEU A 165 -10.49 -6.41 8.72
C LEU A 165 -11.79 -6.14 9.47
N ASP A 166 -11.92 -6.65 10.68
CA ASP A 166 -13.07 -6.51 11.57
C ASP A 166 -13.12 -5.18 12.32
N GLN A 167 -12.05 -4.37 12.26
CA GLN A 167 -11.93 -3.15 13.05
C GLN A 167 -12.37 -1.90 12.27
N PRO A 168 -13.04 -0.92 12.95
CA PRO A 168 -13.36 0.37 12.37
C PRO A 168 -12.11 1.26 12.26
N LEU A 169 -12.18 2.35 11.46
CA LEU A 169 -11.08 3.31 11.36
C LEU A 169 -10.76 3.98 12.69
N ALA A 170 -11.75 4.17 13.56
CA ALA A 170 -11.55 4.71 14.91
C ALA A 170 -10.58 3.86 15.73
N TRP A 171 -10.67 2.54 15.63
CA TRP A 171 -9.73 1.64 16.31
C TRP A 171 -8.28 1.92 15.89
N THR A 172 -8.02 2.04 14.58
CA THR A 172 -6.67 2.36 14.08
C THR A 172 -6.21 3.73 14.57
N SER A 173 -7.09 4.75 14.51
CA SER A 173 -6.78 6.09 15.00
C SER A 173 -6.41 6.09 16.49
N ASP A 174 -7.16 5.34 17.32
CA ASP A 174 -6.87 5.20 18.73
C ASP A 174 -5.54 4.47 18.98
N ARG A 175 -5.26 3.36 18.28
CA ARG A 175 -3.98 2.65 18.42
C ARG A 175 -2.78 3.52 18.03
N LEU A 176 -2.85 4.25 16.92
CA LEU A 176 -1.76 5.14 16.49
C LEU A 176 -1.58 6.32 17.45
N HIS A 177 -2.66 6.80 18.05
CA HIS A 177 -2.59 7.80 19.12
C HIS A 177 -1.92 7.25 20.38
N ASP A 178 -2.40 6.10 20.87
CA ASP A 178 -1.94 5.50 22.13
C ASP A 178 -0.47 5.05 22.06
N TRP A 179 -0.03 4.57 20.88
CA TRP A 179 1.30 3.99 20.71
C TRP A 179 2.35 5.02 20.24
N TYR A 180 1.94 6.00 19.45
CA TYR A 180 2.86 6.91 18.76
C TYR A 180 2.48 8.38 18.91
N GLU A 181 1.55 8.71 19.80
CA GLU A 181 1.09 10.09 20.10
C GLU A 181 0.58 10.85 18.86
N GLN A 182 0.11 10.12 17.84
CA GLN A 182 -0.41 10.74 16.62
C GLN A 182 -1.75 11.46 16.91
N PRO A 183 -2.06 12.55 16.21
CA PRO A 183 -3.36 13.19 16.28
C PRO A 183 -4.47 12.20 15.92
N LYS A 184 -5.57 12.22 16.67
CA LYS A 184 -6.76 11.43 16.33
C LYS A 184 -7.40 11.98 15.05
N ALA A 185 -7.84 11.08 14.19
CA ALA A 185 -8.52 11.43 12.95
C ALA A 185 -9.95 11.97 13.23
N ASP A 186 -10.38 12.93 12.42
CA ASP A 186 -11.80 13.30 12.37
C ASP A 186 -12.56 12.29 11.50
N LEU A 187 -13.49 11.57 12.12
CA LEU A 187 -14.17 10.43 11.52
C LEU A 187 -15.69 10.61 11.57
N THR A 188 -16.34 10.17 10.53
CA THR A 188 -17.81 10.05 10.47
C THR A 188 -18.32 8.98 11.45
N LYS A 189 -19.64 8.96 11.67
CA LYS A 189 -20.27 7.93 12.49
C LYS A 189 -19.99 6.51 11.97
N ASP A 190 -20.11 6.31 10.67
CA ASP A 190 -19.88 5.01 10.03
C ASP A 190 -18.43 4.53 10.23
N GLU A 191 -17.46 5.41 10.05
CA GLU A 191 -16.03 5.12 10.23
C GLU A 191 -15.64 4.85 11.69
N ARG A 192 -16.46 5.29 12.62
CA ARG A 192 -16.27 5.01 14.06
C ARG A 192 -16.85 3.66 14.48
N THR A 193 -17.84 3.13 13.76
CA THR A 193 -18.65 1.99 14.24
C THR A 193 -18.72 0.80 13.32
N ILE A 194 -18.37 0.97 12.04
CA ILE A 194 -18.40 -0.09 11.04
C ILE A 194 -16.96 -0.47 10.68
N ALA A 195 -16.70 -1.76 10.56
CA ALA A 195 -15.41 -2.25 10.11
C ALA A 195 -14.99 -1.57 8.79
N ALA A 196 -13.75 -1.08 8.74
CA ALA A 196 -13.26 -0.33 7.58
C ALA A 196 -13.29 -1.17 6.29
N SER A 197 -13.00 -2.45 6.39
CA SER A 197 -13.07 -3.40 5.27
C SER A 197 -14.48 -3.49 4.68
N VAL A 198 -15.50 -3.45 5.53
CA VAL A 198 -16.92 -3.47 5.13
C VAL A 198 -17.29 -2.17 4.41
N LEU A 199 -16.85 -1.02 4.94
CA LEU A 199 -17.06 0.27 4.27
C LEU A 199 -16.41 0.29 2.89
N TRP A 200 -15.16 -0.16 2.78
CA TRP A 200 -14.45 -0.22 1.49
C TRP A 200 -15.07 -1.23 0.52
N ALA A 201 -15.57 -2.37 1.01
CA ALA A 201 -16.21 -3.36 0.17
C ALA A 201 -17.56 -2.90 -0.39
N LEU A 202 -18.37 -2.19 0.43
CA LEU A 202 -19.75 -1.86 0.09
C LEU A 202 -19.94 -0.44 -0.44
N LYS A 203 -19.15 0.53 0.03
CA LYS A 203 -19.24 1.95 -0.35
C LYS A 203 -18.02 2.47 -1.10
N GLY A 204 -16.93 1.70 -1.10
CA GLY A 204 -15.67 2.09 -1.70
C GLY A 204 -15.73 2.15 -3.23
N ASP A 205 -14.76 2.83 -3.82
CA ASP A 205 -14.55 2.78 -5.27
C ASP A 205 -13.92 1.43 -5.72
N ALA A 206 -13.74 1.24 -7.01
CA ALA A 206 -13.25 -0.02 -7.56
C ALA A 206 -11.86 -0.42 -7.04
N ALA A 207 -10.98 0.54 -6.72
CA ALA A 207 -9.66 0.24 -6.17
C ALA A 207 -9.75 -0.18 -4.69
N GLN A 208 -10.56 0.52 -3.88
CA GLN A 208 -10.81 0.12 -2.50
C GLN A 208 -11.42 -1.29 -2.44
N ARG A 209 -12.46 -1.57 -3.26
CA ARG A 209 -13.09 -2.89 -3.35
C ARG A 209 -12.12 -3.98 -3.81
N SER A 210 -11.23 -3.66 -4.78
CA SER A 210 -10.20 -4.61 -5.24
C SER A 210 -9.16 -4.90 -4.17
N VAL A 211 -8.65 -3.86 -3.50
CA VAL A 211 -7.65 -3.98 -2.45
C VAL A 211 -8.20 -4.76 -1.26
N VAL A 212 -9.38 -4.40 -0.75
CA VAL A 212 -9.97 -5.11 0.39
C VAL A 212 -10.39 -6.53 0.03
N GLY A 213 -10.94 -6.74 -1.17
CA GLY A 213 -11.29 -8.07 -1.64
C GLY A 213 -10.08 -9.01 -1.73
N TRP A 214 -8.88 -8.49 -2.05
CA TRP A 214 -7.64 -9.26 -2.00
C TRP A 214 -7.24 -9.61 -0.56
N HIS A 215 -7.33 -8.64 0.37
CA HIS A 215 -6.98 -8.86 1.77
C HIS A 215 -7.96 -9.80 2.49
N MET A 216 -9.19 -9.87 2.03
CA MET A 216 -10.18 -10.87 2.48
C MET A 216 -9.81 -12.32 2.14
N GLY A 217 -8.81 -12.54 1.27
CA GLY A 217 -8.20 -13.85 1.02
C GLY A 217 -6.77 -13.96 1.56
N TRP A 218 -6.31 -12.99 2.34
CA TRP A 218 -4.94 -12.99 2.85
C TRP A 218 -4.86 -13.64 4.23
N GLU A 219 -4.11 -14.73 4.33
CA GLU A 219 -4.01 -15.56 5.52
C GLU A 219 -3.66 -14.77 6.81
N PRO A 220 -2.71 -13.80 6.81
CA PRO A 220 -2.48 -12.98 7.99
C PRO A 220 -3.70 -12.17 8.44
N ALA A 221 -4.55 -11.74 7.53
CA ALA A 221 -5.78 -11.04 7.87
C ALA A 221 -6.82 -11.97 8.48
N HIS A 222 -6.92 -13.20 7.98
CA HIS A 222 -7.78 -14.24 8.57
C HIS A 222 -7.38 -14.54 10.04
N ARG A 223 -6.07 -14.65 10.30
CA ARG A 223 -5.58 -14.87 11.67
C ARG A 223 -5.86 -13.70 12.62
N ALA A 224 -5.86 -12.48 12.09
CA ALA A 224 -6.06 -11.28 12.90
C ALA A 224 -7.54 -10.97 13.18
N SER A 225 -8.45 -11.27 12.25
CA SER A 225 -9.86 -10.83 12.30
C SER A 225 -10.88 -11.98 12.25
N GLY A 226 -10.43 -13.23 12.18
CA GLY A 226 -11.31 -14.36 11.87
C GLY A 226 -11.76 -14.34 10.40
N ASP A 227 -12.24 -15.44 9.90
CA ASP A 227 -12.62 -15.63 8.49
C ASP A 227 -14.10 -16.01 8.27
N GLU A 228 -14.80 -16.44 9.31
CA GLU A 228 -16.19 -16.93 9.23
C GLU A 228 -17.17 -15.94 8.58
N TRP A 229 -16.94 -14.64 8.74
CA TRP A 229 -17.79 -13.56 8.23
C TRP A 229 -17.39 -13.06 6.83
N ILE A 230 -16.16 -13.32 6.39
CA ILE A 230 -15.56 -12.77 5.16
C ILE A 230 -16.28 -13.26 3.90
N GLY A 231 -16.68 -14.54 3.89
CA GLY A 231 -17.33 -15.17 2.75
C GLY A 231 -18.59 -14.46 2.26
N ALA A 232 -19.36 -13.85 3.17
CA ALA A 232 -20.57 -13.09 2.83
C ALA A 232 -20.22 -11.85 1.96
N TYR A 233 -19.16 -11.10 2.33
CA TYR A 233 -18.72 -9.92 1.58
C TYR A 233 -18.03 -10.29 0.28
N LEU A 234 -17.22 -11.34 0.25
CA LEU A 234 -16.65 -11.84 -1.01
C LEU A 234 -17.75 -12.26 -1.98
N SER A 235 -18.85 -12.85 -1.52
CA SER A 235 -20.00 -13.20 -2.35
C SER A 235 -20.65 -11.97 -3.00
N ILE A 236 -20.74 -10.85 -2.28
CA ILE A 236 -21.20 -9.57 -2.82
C ILE A 236 -20.22 -9.07 -3.90
N LEU A 237 -18.92 -9.11 -3.63
CA LEU A 237 -17.90 -8.67 -4.57
C LEU A 237 -17.81 -9.54 -5.83
N LEU A 238 -18.26 -10.80 -5.80
CA LEU A 238 -18.39 -11.63 -7.00
C LEU A 238 -19.44 -11.11 -7.98
N ALA A 239 -20.41 -10.32 -7.52
CA ALA A 239 -21.43 -9.68 -8.35
C ALA A 239 -21.07 -8.22 -8.71
N ASP A 240 -19.86 -7.74 -8.41
CA ASP A 240 -19.43 -6.37 -8.68
C ASP A 240 -19.52 -6.03 -10.18
N PRO A 241 -19.99 -4.82 -10.57
CA PRO A 241 -20.03 -4.41 -11.96
C PRO A 241 -18.64 -4.39 -12.63
N TYR A 242 -17.57 -4.13 -11.86
CA TYR A 242 -16.21 -4.10 -12.39
C TYR A 242 -15.56 -5.48 -12.38
N MET A 243 -15.24 -6.01 -13.55
CA MET A 243 -14.71 -7.36 -13.74
C MET A 243 -13.46 -7.66 -12.89
N ALA A 244 -12.61 -6.68 -12.68
CA ALA A 244 -11.39 -6.86 -11.91
C ALA A 244 -11.68 -7.16 -10.43
N VAL A 245 -12.68 -6.50 -9.83
CA VAL A 245 -13.14 -6.80 -8.45
C VAL A 245 -13.65 -8.23 -8.37
N ARG A 246 -14.52 -8.65 -9.33
CA ARG A 246 -15.02 -10.04 -9.39
C ARG A 246 -13.87 -11.05 -9.46
N LYS A 247 -12.83 -10.76 -10.26
CA LYS A 247 -11.67 -11.65 -10.42
C LYS A 247 -10.86 -11.77 -9.13
N VAL A 248 -10.65 -10.67 -8.44
CA VAL A 248 -9.97 -10.65 -7.12
C VAL A 248 -10.78 -11.44 -6.11
N ALA A 249 -12.07 -11.14 -5.95
CA ALA A 249 -12.95 -11.84 -5.01
C ALA A 249 -13.00 -13.35 -5.28
N GLY A 250 -13.08 -13.76 -6.58
CA GLY A 250 -13.08 -15.16 -6.96
C GLY A 250 -11.75 -15.89 -6.72
N ARG A 251 -10.63 -15.18 -6.57
CA ARG A 251 -9.38 -15.76 -6.10
C ARG A 251 -9.38 -15.91 -4.58
N SER A 252 -9.78 -14.85 -3.88
CA SER A 252 -9.79 -14.80 -2.41
C SER A 252 -10.76 -15.81 -1.76
N ILE A 253 -11.83 -16.21 -2.46
CA ILE A 253 -12.76 -17.22 -1.92
C ILE A 253 -12.21 -18.65 -2.00
N LYS A 254 -11.10 -18.86 -2.70
CA LYS A 254 -10.48 -20.18 -2.90
C LYS A 254 -9.31 -20.42 -1.94
N THR A 255 -8.90 -19.38 -1.23
CA THR A 255 -7.86 -19.45 -0.20
C THR A 255 -8.45 -19.74 1.16
#